data_7444ee730e27f45c2151300667af991d
#
_entry.id   7444ee730e27f45c2151300667af991d
#
_cell.length_a   1.000
_cell.length_b   1.000
_cell.length_c   1.000
_cell.angle_alpha   90.00
_cell.angle_beta   90.00
_cell.angle_gamma   90.00
#
_symmetry.space_group_name_H-M   'P 1'
#
loop_
_entity.id
_entity.type
_entity.pdbx_description
1 polymer ?
#
loop_
_entity_poly.entity_id
_entity_poly.type
_entity_poly.pdbx_seq_one_letter_code
_entity_poly.pdbx_strand_id
1 'polypeptide(L)'
;GVLRAMAQSLVHRGPDDEGIWHQPMRGVAIGNRRLSIIDIGGGHQPFVSDDGQIAVVQNGEIFNHVELAAELRAQGVKIRSGSDTEVILRLYEREGIACLKRLNGMFAIAIDDAREDALYLARDRIGVKPLYVMDDGRRMLFASEIKAFWPVPSVARSSPAIDLEAIHHYLTFNYIPAPWTVYQGVRHVMPGTWMKYTRGAPVGTRRWWNLADQREQDFSFEDWSVEFMATLDDATRIRLRADVPFGAFLSGGVDSSTI
;
A
#
# COMPACT_ATOMS: atom_id res chain seq x y z
N GLY A 1 -4.36 22.19 7.57
CA GLY A 1 -3.47 21.66 8.62
C GLY A 1 -2.34 20.82 8.02
N VAL A 2 -1.52 20.23 8.88
CA VAL A 2 -0.29 19.49 8.51
C VAL A 2 -0.56 18.39 7.50
N LEU A 3 -1.57 17.54 7.72
CA LEU A 3 -1.89 16.45 6.79
C LEU A 3 -2.18 16.95 5.37
N ARG A 4 -2.91 18.07 5.23
CA ARG A 4 -3.15 18.65 3.91
C ARG A 4 -1.86 19.14 3.25
N ALA A 5 -0.92 19.72 4.00
CA ALA A 5 0.38 20.11 3.46
C ALA A 5 1.22 18.91 3.03
N MET A 6 1.17 17.80 3.78
CA MET A 6 1.75 16.50 3.38
C MET A 6 1.13 16.00 2.08
N ALA A 7 -0.20 15.97 1.99
CA ALA A 7 -0.93 15.54 0.78
C ALA A 7 -0.59 16.43 -0.43
N GLN A 8 -0.53 17.74 -0.24
CA GLN A 8 -0.18 18.70 -1.28
C GLN A 8 1.21 18.45 -1.88
N SER A 9 2.17 17.97 -1.10
CA SER A 9 3.51 17.60 -1.60
C SER A 9 3.49 16.40 -2.54
N LEU A 10 2.39 15.65 -2.58
CA LEU A 10 2.20 14.42 -3.36
C LEU A 10 1.27 14.59 -4.58
N VAL A 11 0.88 15.83 -4.92
CA VAL A 11 -0.06 16.12 -6.04
C VAL A 11 0.39 15.49 -7.36
N HIS A 12 1.70 15.47 -7.64
CA HIS A 12 2.26 14.86 -8.86
C HIS A 12 1.99 13.36 -8.97
N ARG A 13 1.72 12.66 -7.85
CA ARG A 13 1.37 11.23 -7.83
C ARG A 13 -0.13 10.99 -7.97
N GLY A 14 -0.94 11.92 -7.53
CA GLY A 14 -2.39 11.81 -7.54
C GLY A 14 -3.02 13.19 -7.74
N PRO A 15 -3.08 13.66 -9.00
CA PRO A 15 -3.59 14.99 -9.31
C PRO A 15 -5.11 15.09 -9.23
N ASP A 16 -5.84 13.97 -9.39
CA ASP A 16 -7.25 13.99 -9.71
C ASP A 16 -8.14 14.21 -8.48
N ASP A 17 -7.74 13.66 -7.33
CA ASP A 17 -8.58 13.69 -6.12
C ASP A 17 -7.75 13.79 -4.84
N GLU A 18 -8.35 14.33 -3.77
CA GLU A 18 -7.78 14.42 -2.42
C GLU A 18 -8.84 14.03 -1.40
N GLY A 19 -8.51 13.09 -0.52
CA GLY A 19 -9.37 12.78 0.61
C GLY A 19 -8.62 12.76 1.93
N ILE A 20 -9.32 13.15 2.99
CA ILE A 20 -8.78 13.25 4.34
C ILE A 20 -9.79 12.68 5.33
N TRP A 21 -9.30 11.80 6.21
CA TRP A 21 -9.99 11.29 7.39
C TRP A 21 -9.28 11.78 8.64
N HIS A 22 -10.06 12.21 9.63
CA HIS A 22 -9.50 12.76 10.85
C HIS A 22 -10.33 12.35 12.07
N GLN A 23 -9.65 11.74 13.05
CA GLN A 23 -10.19 11.33 14.36
C GLN A 23 -9.46 12.11 15.48
N PRO A 24 -9.90 13.35 15.81
CA PRO A 24 -9.18 14.22 16.74
C PRO A 24 -9.00 13.62 18.13
N MET A 25 -10.04 12.95 18.64
CA MET A 25 -10.00 12.35 19.99
C MET A 25 -8.97 11.22 20.10
N ARG A 26 -8.72 10.53 19.00
CA ARG A 26 -7.69 9.48 18.89
C ARG A 26 -6.35 10.03 18.43
N GLY A 27 -6.30 11.27 17.94
CA GLY A 27 -5.09 11.87 17.37
C GLY A 27 -4.63 11.20 16.08
N VAL A 28 -5.55 10.58 15.33
CA VAL A 28 -5.27 9.93 14.05
C VAL A 28 -5.75 10.80 12.91
N ALA A 29 -4.93 10.88 11.86
CA ALA A 29 -5.29 11.51 10.60
C ALA A 29 -4.63 10.76 9.45
N ILE A 30 -5.43 10.34 8.47
CA ILE A 30 -4.96 9.67 7.25
C ILE A 30 -5.47 10.43 6.02
N GLY A 31 -4.74 10.35 4.93
CA GLY A 31 -5.12 11.04 3.69
C GLY A 31 -4.56 10.33 2.47
N ASN A 32 -5.22 10.62 1.35
CA ASN A 32 -4.88 10.07 0.05
C ASN A 32 -4.82 11.18 -1.01
N ARG A 33 -3.89 11.03 -1.95
CA ARG A 33 -3.89 11.71 -3.26
C ARG A 33 -4.10 10.63 -4.31
N ARG A 34 -5.04 10.84 -5.23
CA ARG A 34 -5.50 9.81 -6.15
C ARG A 34 -5.21 10.18 -7.60
N LEU A 35 -4.66 9.20 -8.32
CA LEU A 35 -4.77 9.09 -9.77
C LEU A 35 -5.89 8.10 -10.04
N SER A 36 -6.97 8.55 -10.69
CA SER A 36 -8.21 7.79 -10.84
C SER A 36 -8.10 6.82 -12.02
N ILE A 37 -7.91 5.52 -11.74
CA ILE A 37 -7.77 4.45 -12.73
C ILE A 37 -8.95 3.47 -12.66
N ILE A 38 -9.40 3.09 -11.45
CA ILE A 38 -10.53 2.18 -11.21
C ILE A 38 -11.62 2.96 -10.50
N ASP A 39 -12.86 2.83 -10.95
CA ASP A 39 -14.05 3.51 -10.42
C ASP A 39 -13.84 5.03 -10.28
N ILE A 40 -13.71 5.71 -11.41
CA ILE A 40 -13.40 7.15 -11.47
C ILE A 40 -14.35 7.95 -10.60
N GLY A 41 -15.65 7.66 -10.66
CA GLY A 41 -16.68 8.41 -9.94
C GLY A 41 -16.94 7.95 -8.50
N GLY A 42 -16.79 6.67 -8.20
CA GLY A 42 -17.13 6.07 -6.89
C GLY A 42 -15.92 5.75 -6.01
N GLY A 43 -14.69 5.83 -6.55
CA GLY A 43 -13.48 5.41 -5.84
C GLY A 43 -12.83 6.48 -4.96
N HIS A 44 -13.57 7.50 -4.51
CA HIS A 44 -13.04 8.51 -3.56
C HIS A 44 -12.58 7.84 -2.26
N GLN A 45 -11.36 8.19 -1.83
CA GLN A 45 -10.78 7.68 -0.58
C GLN A 45 -10.67 8.81 0.44
N PRO A 46 -10.72 8.52 1.76
CA PRO A 46 -10.80 7.20 2.40
C PRO A 46 -12.16 6.53 2.27
N PHE A 47 -12.17 5.19 2.12
CA PHE A 47 -13.39 4.41 2.33
C PHE A 47 -13.63 4.22 3.83
N VAL A 48 -14.85 4.49 4.27
CA VAL A 48 -15.24 4.46 5.68
C VAL A 48 -16.35 3.43 5.89
N SER A 49 -16.24 2.65 6.99
CA SER A 49 -17.29 1.70 7.38
C SER A 49 -18.61 2.40 7.69
N ASP A 50 -19.72 1.66 7.59
CA ASP A 50 -21.06 2.22 7.80
C ASP A 50 -21.27 2.79 9.20
N ASP A 51 -20.55 2.27 10.21
CA ASP A 51 -20.54 2.76 11.58
C ASP A 51 -19.53 3.88 11.86
N GLY A 52 -18.72 4.24 10.84
CA GLY A 52 -17.70 5.28 10.96
C GLY A 52 -16.48 4.89 11.83
N GLN A 53 -16.30 3.60 12.15
CA GLN A 53 -15.24 3.15 13.05
C GLN A 53 -13.96 2.73 12.32
N ILE A 54 -14.05 2.42 11.02
CA ILE A 54 -12.90 2.02 10.22
C ILE A 54 -12.79 2.95 9.02
N ALA A 55 -11.57 3.38 8.71
CA ALA A 55 -11.25 4.09 7.49
C ALA A 55 -10.04 3.48 6.80
N VAL A 56 -10.11 3.31 5.48
CA VAL A 56 -9.08 2.70 4.65
C VAL A 56 -8.63 3.65 3.56
N VAL A 57 -7.32 3.81 3.41
CA VAL A 57 -6.69 4.42 2.23
C VAL A 57 -5.68 3.46 1.64
N GLN A 58 -5.54 3.49 0.32
CA GLN A 58 -4.50 2.74 -0.37
C GLN A 58 -3.80 3.57 -1.44
N ASN A 59 -2.53 3.28 -1.63
CA ASN A 59 -1.77 3.59 -2.84
C ASN A 59 -1.47 2.27 -3.52
N GLY A 60 -2.17 1.97 -4.61
CA GLY A 60 -2.00 0.71 -5.32
C GLY A 60 -3.24 0.22 -6.01
N GLU A 61 -3.27 -1.08 -6.25
CA GLU A 61 -4.34 -1.78 -6.94
C GLU A 61 -4.42 -3.23 -6.47
N ILE A 62 -5.64 -3.70 -6.20
CA ILE A 62 -5.93 -5.10 -5.87
C ILE A 62 -6.48 -5.78 -7.12
N PHE A 63 -5.64 -6.53 -7.81
CA PHE A 63 -5.95 -7.13 -9.10
C PHE A 63 -7.12 -8.12 -9.05
N ASN A 64 -7.27 -8.86 -7.95
CA ASN A 64 -8.37 -9.81 -7.76
C ASN A 64 -9.60 -9.22 -7.05
N HIS A 65 -9.76 -7.90 -7.07
CA HIS A 65 -10.89 -7.24 -6.39
C HIS A 65 -12.26 -7.66 -6.94
N VAL A 66 -12.36 -7.97 -8.23
CA VAL A 66 -13.62 -8.39 -8.88
C VAL A 66 -14.10 -9.73 -8.31
N GLU A 67 -13.21 -10.69 -8.21
CA GLU A 67 -13.48 -12.03 -7.64
C GLU A 67 -13.83 -11.94 -6.15
N LEU A 68 -13.05 -11.17 -5.40
CA LEU A 68 -13.29 -10.93 -3.97
C LEU A 68 -14.63 -10.22 -3.73
N ALA A 69 -14.98 -9.24 -4.57
CA ALA A 69 -16.26 -8.55 -4.50
C ALA A 69 -17.44 -9.50 -4.79
N ALA A 70 -17.30 -10.40 -5.78
CA ALA A 70 -18.32 -11.39 -6.10
C ALA A 70 -18.53 -12.35 -4.92
N GLU A 71 -17.46 -12.83 -4.30
CA GLU A 71 -17.53 -13.69 -3.13
C GLU A 71 -18.19 -12.99 -1.93
N LEU A 72 -17.80 -11.75 -1.64
CA LEU A 72 -18.40 -10.96 -0.57
C LEU A 72 -19.92 -10.75 -0.80
N ARG A 73 -20.33 -10.42 -2.04
CA ARG A 73 -21.75 -10.28 -2.40
C ARG A 73 -22.51 -11.60 -2.22
N ALA A 74 -21.93 -12.75 -2.60
CA ALA A 74 -22.53 -14.07 -2.40
C ALA A 74 -22.72 -14.40 -0.90
N GLN A 75 -21.92 -13.80 -0.04
CA GLN A 75 -22.04 -13.89 1.43
C GLN A 75 -22.96 -12.81 2.03
N GLY A 76 -23.69 -12.05 1.21
CA GLY A 76 -24.62 -11.02 1.64
C GLY A 76 -23.97 -9.68 2.01
N VAL A 77 -22.67 -9.47 1.72
CA VAL A 77 -22.01 -8.20 1.99
C VAL A 77 -22.40 -7.17 0.92
N LYS A 78 -22.81 -6.00 1.38
CA LYS A 78 -23.18 -4.90 0.49
C LYS A 78 -21.92 -4.15 0.03
N ILE A 79 -21.62 -4.20 -1.27
CA ILE A 79 -20.57 -3.42 -1.93
C ILE A 79 -21.23 -2.41 -2.85
N ARG A 80 -20.94 -1.13 -2.65
CA ARG A 80 -21.63 0.01 -3.26
C ARG A 80 -20.92 0.61 -4.45
N SER A 81 -19.60 0.34 -4.56
CA SER A 81 -18.73 0.90 -5.60
C SER A 81 -18.06 -0.19 -6.44
N GLY A 82 -17.38 0.22 -7.50
CA GLY A 82 -16.47 -0.64 -8.26
C GLY A 82 -15.04 -0.64 -7.71
N SER A 83 -14.78 0.13 -6.65
CA SER A 83 -13.43 0.34 -6.13
C SER A 83 -12.88 -0.88 -5.39
N ASP A 84 -11.65 -1.22 -5.69
CA ASP A 84 -10.86 -2.22 -4.99
C ASP A 84 -10.61 -1.84 -3.51
N THR A 85 -10.55 -0.54 -3.19
CA THR A 85 -10.40 -0.06 -1.82
C THR A 85 -11.63 -0.38 -0.95
N GLU A 86 -12.85 -0.33 -1.52
CA GLU A 86 -14.04 -0.78 -0.77
C GLU A 86 -13.96 -2.28 -0.47
N VAL A 87 -13.44 -3.07 -1.40
CA VAL A 87 -13.25 -4.52 -1.18
C VAL A 87 -12.29 -4.77 -0.02
N ILE A 88 -11.20 -4.00 0.10
CA ILE A 88 -10.29 -4.10 1.25
C ILE A 88 -11.05 -3.80 2.55
N LEU A 89 -11.83 -2.71 2.59
CA LEU A 89 -12.61 -2.34 3.77
C LEU A 89 -13.54 -3.48 4.19
N ARG A 90 -14.35 -4.03 3.24
CA ARG A 90 -15.32 -5.09 3.55
C ARG A 90 -14.65 -6.40 3.98
N LEU A 91 -13.50 -6.74 3.41
CA LEU A 91 -12.70 -7.89 3.87
C LEU A 91 -12.16 -7.65 5.29
N TYR A 92 -11.63 -6.46 5.55
CA TYR A 92 -11.10 -6.11 6.87
C TYR A 92 -12.19 -6.13 7.97
N GLU A 93 -13.38 -5.64 7.68
CA GLU A 93 -14.52 -5.70 8.61
C GLU A 93 -14.83 -7.14 9.05
N ARG A 94 -14.59 -8.13 8.21
CA ARG A 94 -14.90 -9.55 8.46
C ARG A 94 -13.75 -10.35 9.04
N GLU A 95 -12.56 -10.13 8.52
CA GLU A 95 -11.39 -10.98 8.75
C GLU A 95 -10.28 -10.26 9.52
N GLY A 96 -10.47 -8.96 9.82
CA GLY A 96 -9.42 -8.12 10.40
C GLY A 96 -8.20 -8.07 9.49
N ILE A 97 -7.01 -7.88 10.08
CA ILE A 97 -5.75 -7.75 9.32
C ILE A 97 -5.36 -9.03 8.55
N ALA A 98 -5.97 -10.17 8.88
CA ALA A 98 -5.73 -11.43 8.16
C ALA A 98 -6.17 -11.38 6.69
N CYS A 99 -7.09 -10.46 6.34
CA CYS A 99 -7.55 -10.22 4.98
C CYS A 99 -6.41 -9.96 3.97
N LEU A 100 -5.26 -9.45 4.43
CA LEU A 100 -4.09 -9.20 3.57
C LEU A 100 -3.65 -10.44 2.80
N LYS A 101 -3.81 -11.65 3.35
CA LYS A 101 -3.43 -12.91 2.70
C LYS A 101 -4.26 -13.21 1.46
N ARG A 102 -5.47 -12.65 1.37
CA ARG A 102 -6.39 -12.84 0.25
C ARG A 102 -6.11 -11.89 -0.92
N LEU A 103 -5.41 -10.79 -0.65
CA LEU A 103 -5.16 -9.75 -1.64
C LEU A 103 -4.07 -10.21 -2.63
N ASN A 104 -4.38 -10.17 -3.91
CA ASN A 104 -3.41 -10.23 -5.00
C ASN A 104 -3.33 -8.83 -5.61
N GLY A 105 -2.20 -8.13 -5.38
CA GLY A 105 -2.08 -6.74 -5.80
C GLY A 105 -0.74 -6.13 -5.45
N MET A 106 -0.59 -4.89 -5.85
CA MET A 106 0.50 -4.00 -5.47
C MET A 106 -0.08 -2.88 -4.61
N PHE A 107 0.36 -2.77 -3.35
CA PHE A 107 -0.29 -1.84 -2.42
C PHE A 107 0.58 -1.35 -1.27
N ALA A 108 0.30 -0.14 -0.85
CA ALA A 108 0.57 0.40 0.46
C ALA A 108 -0.78 0.83 1.06
N ILE A 109 -1.18 0.21 2.15
CA ILE A 109 -2.50 0.39 2.78
C ILE A 109 -2.32 0.99 4.16
N ALA A 110 -3.19 1.94 4.52
CA ALA A 110 -3.37 2.37 5.90
C ALA A 110 -4.84 2.15 6.31
N ILE A 111 -5.03 1.53 7.47
CA ILE A 111 -6.35 1.25 8.07
C ILE A 111 -6.39 1.87 9.45
N ASP A 112 -7.27 2.84 9.67
CA ASP A 112 -7.61 3.34 10.99
C ASP A 112 -8.79 2.54 11.53
N ASP A 113 -8.59 1.81 12.62
CA ASP A 113 -9.65 1.05 13.32
C ASP A 113 -9.85 1.60 14.73
N ALA A 114 -10.94 2.33 14.92
CA ALA A 114 -11.30 2.91 16.19
C ALA A 114 -11.75 1.85 17.23
N ARG A 115 -12.23 0.69 16.78
CA ARG A 115 -12.67 -0.40 17.65
C ARG A 115 -11.48 -1.04 18.39
N GLU A 116 -10.32 -1.07 17.73
CA GLU A 116 -9.08 -1.60 18.31
C GLU A 116 -8.13 -0.50 18.82
N ASP A 117 -8.52 0.79 18.72
CA ASP A 117 -7.65 1.95 18.92
C ASP A 117 -6.30 1.81 18.20
N ALA A 118 -6.33 1.39 16.94
CA ALA A 118 -5.15 1.04 16.19
C ALA A 118 -5.13 1.67 14.80
N LEU A 119 -3.90 2.02 14.34
CA LEU A 119 -3.59 2.30 12.96
C LEU A 119 -2.72 1.17 12.41
N TYR A 120 -3.18 0.54 11.34
CA TYR A 120 -2.41 -0.47 10.61
C TYR A 120 -1.82 0.14 9.35
N LEU A 121 -0.55 -0.18 9.10
CA LEU A 121 0.15 0.12 7.85
C LEU A 121 0.61 -1.21 7.24
N ALA A 122 0.24 -1.50 6.01
CA ALA A 122 0.59 -2.74 5.34
C ALA A 122 1.20 -2.48 3.96
N ARG A 123 2.19 -3.32 3.59
CA ARG A 123 2.85 -3.24 2.29
C ARG A 123 2.74 -4.57 1.56
N ASP A 124 2.60 -4.52 0.24
CA ASP A 124 2.45 -5.69 -0.62
C ASP A 124 3.62 -6.68 -0.51
N ARG A 125 3.42 -7.88 -1.08
CA ARG A 125 4.33 -9.04 -0.95
C ARG A 125 5.78 -8.71 -1.25
N ILE A 126 6.05 -8.02 -2.36
CA ILE A 126 7.40 -7.72 -2.84
C ILE A 126 7.78 -6.24 -2.75
N GLY A 127 6.88 -5.39 -2.19
CA GLY A 127 7.13 -3.97 -1.95
C GLY A 127 7.09 -3.11 -3.20
N VAL A 128 6.21 -3.43 -4.15
CA VAL A 128 6.03 -2.63 -5.38
C VAL A 128 5.65 -1.21 -5.06
N LYS A 129 4.68 -1.01 -4.13
CA LYS A 129 4.32 0.34 -3.71
C LYS A 129 5.19 0.82 -2.56
N PRO A 130 5.68 2.06 -2.62
CA PRO A 130 6.50 2.63 -1.56
C PRO A 130 5.64 2.96 -0.33
N LEU A 131 6.19 2.69 0.85
CA LEU A 131 5.63 3.09 2.13
C LEU A 131 6.76 3.38 3.11
N TYR A 132 6.84 4.64 3.53
CA TYR A 132 7.84 5.14 4.47
C TYR A 132 7.18 5.46 5.80
N VAL A 133 7.92 5.29 6.87
CA VAL A 133 7.53 5.66 8.23
C VAL A 133 8.63 6.46 8.90
N MET A 134 8.23 7.36 9.79
CA MET A 134 9.11 8.17 10.63
C MET A 134 8.43 8.41 11.97
N ASP A 135 9.17 8.21 13.06
CA ASP A 135 8.75 8.66 14.38
C ASP A 135 9.45 9.99 14.70
N ASP A 136 8.69 11.06 14.91
CA ASP A 136 9.21 12.38 15.27
C ASP A 136 9.30 12.60 16.80
N GLY A 137 9.16 11.52 17.59
CA GLY A 137 9.14 11.52 19.05
C GLY A 137 7.81 11.96 19.67
N ARG A 138 6.83 12.34 18.86
CA ARG A 138 5.48 12.73 19.28
C ARG A 138 4.39 11.96 18.57
N ARG A 139 4.68 11.52 17.33
CA ARG A 139 3.73 10.83 16.47
C ARG A 139 4.44 9.95 15.45
N MET A 140 3.77 8.92 15.01
CA MET A 140 4.15 8.15 13.84
C MET A 140 3.65 8.88 12.59
N LEU A 141 4.57 9.16 11.66
CA LEU A 141 4.27 9.69 10.34
C LEU A 141 4.43 8.57 9.31
N PHE A 142 3.60 8.57 8.28
CA PHE A 142 3.76 7.66 7.13
C PHE A 142 3.41 8.37 5.82
N ALA A 143 4.04 7.94 4.73
CA ALA A 143 3.80 8.50 3.41
C ALA A 143 4.34 7.59 2.30
N SER A 144 3.86 7.83 1.07
CA SER A 144 4.40 7.18 -0.13
C SER A 144 5.73 7.76 -0.60
N GLU A 145 6.08 8.99 -0.19
CA GLU A 145 7.38 9.62 -0.47
C GLU A 145 7.89 10.39 0.75
N ILE A 146 9.20 10.37 0.95
CA ILE A 146 9.87 10.97 2.11
C ILE A 146 9.61 12.48 2.18
N LYS A 147 9.54 13.18 1.03
CA LYS A 147 9.31 14.63 0.99
C LYS A 147 7.99 15.06 1.64
N ALA A 148 7.02 14.15 1.78
CA ALA A 148 5.78 14.43 2.47
C ALA A 148 5.95 14.68 3.97
N PHE A 149 7.10 14.32 4.56
CA PHE A 149 7.40 14.61 5.96
C PHE A 149 7.89 16.06 6.19
N TRP A 150 8.46 16.72 5.18
CA TRP A 150 9.05 18.06 5.33
C TRP A 150 8.05 19.16 5.73
N PRO A 151 6.79 19.15 5.31
CA PRO A 151 5.79 20.11 5.80
C PRO A 151 5.43 19.96 7.28
N VAL A 152 5.86 18.89 7.95
CA VAL A 152 5.59 18.67 9.38
C VAL A 152 6.53 19.56 10.20
N PRO A 153 6.01 20.48 11.04
CA PRO A 153 6.85 21.49 11.70
C PRO A 153 7.96 20.93 12.61
N SER A 154 7.76 19.77 13.22
CA SER A 154 8.80 19.09 14.01
C SER A 154 9.93 18.59 13.11
N VAL A 155 9.60 17.96 11.99
CA VAL A 155 10.57 17.44 11.01
C VAL A 155 11.33 18.58 10.34
N ALA A 156 10.62 19.62 9.90
CA ALA A 156 11.25 20.80 9.28
C ALA A 156 12.30 21.46 10.21
N ARG A 157 12.05 21.48 11.52
CA ARG A 157 12.99 22.03 12.51
C ARG A 157 14.16 21.11 12.83
N SER A 158 13.95 19.80 12.83
CA SER A 158 15.00 18.83 13.17
C SER A 158 15.96 18.56 12.01
N SER A 159 15.52 18.80 10.76
CA SER A 159 16.29 18.52 9.54
C SER A 159 16.99 17.17 9.62
N PRO A 160 16.28 16.04 9.36
CA PRO A 160 16.86 14.70 9.52
C PRO A 160 18.24 14.58 8.87
N ALA A 161 19.20 14.05 9.62
CA ALA A 161 20.57 13.89 9.14
C ALA A 161 20.63 12.84 8.02
N ILE A 162 21.61 12.99 7.15
CA ILE A 162 21.93 11.98 6.13
C ILE A 162 22.46 10.72 6.82
N ASP A 163 22.01 9.57 6.38
CA ASP A 163 22.51 8.26 6.80
C ASP A 163 23.70 7.85 5.91
N LEU A 164 24.90 7.92 6.44
CA LEU A 164 26.13 7.62 5.68
C LEU A 164 26.23 6.13 5.34
N GLU A 165 25.69 5.24 6.17
CA GLU A 165 25.63 3.80 5.88
C GLU A 165 24.71 3.54 4.68
N ALA A 166 23.55 4.21 4.62
CA ALA A 166 22.66 4.13 3.48
C ALA A 166 23.33 4.67 2.18
N ILE A 167 24.13 5.73 2.28
CA ILE A 167 24.93 6.22 1.13
C ILE A 167 25.97 5.18 0.70
N HIS A 168 26.63 4.52 1.65
CA HIS A 168 27.57 3.43 1.33
C HIS A 168 26.84 2.29 0.59
N HIS A 169 25.67 1.88 1.05
CA HIS A 169 24.85 0.89 0.36
C HIS A 169 24.48 1.33 -1.06
N TYR A 170 24.08 2.59 -1.23
CA TYR A 170 23.78 3.13 -2.56
C TYR A 170 24.95 3.05 -3.52
N LEU A 171 26.16 3.42 -3.06
CA LEU A 171 27.37 3.35 -3.87
C LEU A 171 27.80 1.90 -4.20
N THR A 172 27.39 0.94 -3.37
CA THR A 172 27.72 -0.48 -3.57
C THR A 172 26.71 -1.17 -4.49
N PHE A 173 25.41 -0.91 -4.30
CA PHE A 173 24.32 -1.66 -4.93
C PHE A 173 23.54 -0.86 -5.98
N ASN A 174 23.83 0.44 -6.16
CA ASN A 174 23.05 1.39 -6.95
C ASN A 174 21.61 1.61 -6.44
N TYR A 175 21.29 1.18 -5.24
CA TYR A 175 20.05 1.47 -4.52
C TYR A 175 20.28 1.36 -3.02
N ILE A 176 19.35 1.90 -2.22
CA ILE A 176 19.38 1.76 -0.76
C ILE A 176 18.45 0.61 -0.37
N PRO A 177 18.99 -0.53 0.16
CA PRO A 177 18.14 -1.65 0.56
C PRO A 177 17.18 -1.27 1.70
N ALA A 178 15.95 -1.78 1.64
CA ALA A 178 15.04 -1.66 2.78
C ALA A 178 15.60 -2.39 4.01
N PRO A 179 15.41 -1.88 5.24
CA PRO A 179 14.54 -0.76 5.61
C PRO A 179 15.18 0.62 5.55
N TRP A 180 16.44 0.75 5.13
CA TRP A 180 17.16 2.03 5.13
C TRP A 180 16.59 3.03 4.12
N THR A 181 16.80 4.30 4.41
CA THR A 181 16.62 5.42 3.49
C THR A 181 17.80 6.35 3.60
N VAL A 182 17.89 7.34 2.72
CA VAL A 182 18.96 8.35 2.78
C VAL A 182 18.94 9.19 4.06
N TYR A 183 17.85 9.16 4.83
CA TYR A 183 17.70 9.97 6.06
C TYR A 183 17.61 9.09 7.30
N GLN A 184 18.36 9.46 8.34
CA GLN A 184 18.24 8.85 9.65
C GLN A 184 16.83 9.02 10.22
N GLY A 185 16.31 7.97 10.87
CA GLY A 185 14.98 7.98 11.46
C GLY A 185 13.82 7.78 10.47
N VAL A 186 14.08 7.79 9.16
CA VAL A 186 13.10 7.46 8.13
C VAL A 186 13.36 6.04 7.63
N ARG A 187 12.34 5.19 7.60
CA ARG A 187 12.47 3.78 7.20
C ARG A 187 11.39 3.37 6.21
N HIS A 188 11.72 2.41 5.37
CA HIS A 188 10.72 1.66 4.61
C HIS A 188 9.96 0.71 5.53
N VAL A 189 8.65 0.59 5.32
CA VAL A 189 7.92 -0.59 5.75
C VAL A 189 8.38 -1.76 4.88
N MET A 190 8.75 -2.89 5.50
CA MET A 190 9.29 -4.04 4.77
C MET A 190 8.22 -4.70 3.89
N PRO A 191 8.60 -5.25 2.72
CA PRO A 191 7.70 -6.05 1.90
C PRO A 191 7.06 -7.19 2.69
N GLY A 192 5.80 -7.53 2.37
CA GLY A 192 5.08 -8.63 3.00
C GLY A 192 4.87 -8.46 4.51
N THR A 193 4.92 -7.21 5.02
CA THR A 193 4.70 -6.93 6.44
C THR A 193 3.56 -5.96 6.67
N TRP A 194 3.05 -5.98 7.90
CA TRP A 194 2.21 -4.92 8.43
C TRP A 194 2.74 -4.44 9.79
N MET A 195 2.46 -3.18 10.10
CA MET A 195 2.76 -2.54 11.37
C MET A 195 1.45 -2.15 12.05
N LYS A 196 1.36 -2.37 13.37
CA LYS A 196 0.25 -1.89 14.22
C LYS A 196 0.78 -0.79 15.13
N TYR A 197 0.20 0.38 15.01
CA TYR A 197 0.44 1.50 15.91
C TYR A 197 -0.76 1.69 16.82
N THR A 198 -0.52 1.68 18.13
CA THR A 198 -1.52 1.96 19.16
C THR A 198 -0.93 3.01 20.09
N ARG A 199 -1.72 4.01 20.48
CA ARG A 199 -1.23 5.10 21.35
C ARG A 199 -0.65 4.55 22.66
N GLY A 200 0.57 5.00 22.99
CA GLY A 200 1.25 4.60 24.23
C GLY A 200 1.79 3.18 24.27
N ALA A 201 1.71 2.44 23.17
CA ALA A 201 2.27 1.10 23.05
C ALA A 201 3.42 1.07 22.02
N PRO A 202 4.37 0.13 22.16
CA PRO A 202 5.37 -0.10 21.14
C PRO A 202 4.72 -0.49 19.80
N VAL A 203 5.34 -0.06 18.69
CA VAL A 203 4.88 -0.44 17.35
C VAL A 203 5.10 -1.95 17.14
N GLY A 204 4.01 -2.67 16.92
CA GLY A 204 4.07 -4.07 16.53
C GLY A 204 4.30 -4.21 15.03
N THR A 205 5.26 -5.04 14.62
CA THR A 205 5.48 -5.39 13.20
C THR A 205 5.37 -6.89 13.05
N ARG A 206 4.62 -7.33 12.00
CA ARG A 206 4.50 -8.75 11.67
C ARG A 206 4.61 -8.97 10.17
N ARG A 207 5.26 -10.07 9.80
CA ARG A 207 5.28 -10.57 8.42
C ARG A 207 4.01 -11.37 8.18
N TRP A 208 3.32 -11.07 7.08
CA TRP A 208 2.12 -11.79 6.65
C TRP A 208 2.37 -12.65 5.41
N TRP A 209 3.47 -12.37 4.69
CA TRP A 209 3.91 -13.15 3.53
C TRP A 209 5.43 -13.16 3.44
N ASN A 210 5.99 -14.28 2.98
CA ASN A 210 7.41 -14.45 2.74
C ASN A 210 7.63 -15.42 1.58
N LEU A 211 8.51 -15.09 0.64
CA LEU A 211 8.83 -15.95 -0.50
C LEU A 211 9.43 -17.30 -0.05
N ALA A 212 10.27 -17.27 0.99
CA ALA A 212 10.90 -18.49 1.51
C ALA A 212 9.92 -19.51 2.12
N ASP A 213 8.66 -19.10 2.41
CA ASP A 213 7.63 -20.00 2.91
C ASP A 213 6.86 -20.71 1.77
N GLN A 214 7.17 -20.38 0.52
CA GLN A 214 6.56 -21.04 -0.64
C GLN A 214 7.22 -22.41 -0.85
N ARG A 215 6.42 -23.41 -1.14
CA ARG A 215 6.92 -24.78 -1.38
C ARG A 215 7.55 -24.86 -2.76
N GLU A 216 8.71 -25.49 -2.84
CA GLU A 216 9.28 -25.92 -4.10
C GLU A 216 8.41 -27.05 -4.69
N GLN A 217 8.24 -27.03 -5.99
CA GLN A 217 7.56 -28.07 -6.75
C GLN A 217 8.59 -28.74 -7.64
N ASP A 218 8.59 -30.07 -7.63
CA ASP A 218 9.50 -30.88 -8.46
C ASP A 218 8.83 -31.11 -9.84
N PHE A 219 8.86 -30.04 -10.66
CA PHE A 219 8.35 -30.05 -12.03
C PHE A 219 9.48 -30.26 -13.03
N SER A 220 9.21 -30.95 -14.15
CA SER A 220 10.11 -30.96 -15.31
C SER A 220 10.24 -29.56 -15.91
N PHE A 221 11.23 -29.36 -16.79
CA PHE A 221 11.38 -28.09 -17.53
C PHE A 221 10.13 -27.79 -18.38
N GLU A 222 9.54 -28.80 -18.98
CA GLU A 222 8.33 -28.70 -19.79
C GLU A 222 7.13 -28.27 -18.94
N ASP A 223 6.93 -28.87 -17.76
CA ASP A 223 5.87 -28.50 -16.82
C ASP A 223 6.02 -27.08 -16.33
N TRP A 224 7.25 -26.68 -15.96
CA TRP A 224 7.56 -25.30 -15.56
C TRP A 224 7.29 -24.31 -16.67
N SER A 225 7.60 -24.66 -17.93
CA SER A 225 7.36 -23.77 -19.08
C SER A 225 5.86 -23.53 -19.29
N VAL A 226 5.04 -24.58 -19.17
CA VAL A 226 3.59 -24.48 -19.29
C VAL A 226 3.00 -23.63 -18.14
N GLU A 227 3.38 -23.92 -16.90
CA GLU A 227 2.90 -23.22 -15.72
C GLU A 227 3.33 -21.75 -15.72
N PHE A 228 4.58 -21.46 -16.15
CA PHE A 228 5.07 -20.10 -16.28
C PHE A 228 4.23 -19.30 -17.28
N MET A 229 3.98 -19.83 -18.46
CA MET A 229 3.20 -19.15 -19.49
C MET A 229 1.76 -18.90 -19.04
N ALA A 230 1.12 -19.88 -18.41
CA ALA A 230 -0.23 -19.76 -17.88
C ALA A 230 -0.30 -18.69 -16.77
N THR A 231 0.69 -18.67 -15.87
CA THR A 231 0.79 -17.71 -14.77
C THR A 231 1.04 -16.29 -15.32
N LEU A 232 1.91 -16.17 -16.33
CA LEU A 232 2.24 -14.86 -16.93
C LEU A 232 1.02 -14.28 -17.68
N ASP A 233 0.30 -15.10 -18.45
CA ASP A 233 -0.93 -14.70 -19.13
C ASP A 233 -1.99 -14.22 -18.12
N ASP A 234 -2.26 -15.00 -17.07
CA ASP A 234 -3.20 -14.59 -16.02
C ASP A 234 -2.74 -13.31 -15.31
N ALA A 235 -1.46 -13.22 -14.95
CA ALA A 235 -0.91 -12.04 -14.29
C ALA A 235 -1.01 -10.79 -15.15
N THR A 236 -0.82 -10.91 -16.46
CA THR A 236 -1.00 -9.81 -17.42
C THR A 236 -2.48 -9.44 -17.51
N ARG A 237 -3.33 -10.41 -17.75
CA ARG A 237 -4.78 -10.23 -17.93
C ARG A 237 -5.43 -9.50 -16.74
N ILE A 238 -5.13 -9.90 -15.49
CA ILE A 238 -5.73 -9.26 -14.31
C ILE A 238 -5.23 -7.83 -14.08
N ARG A 239 -4.06 -7.45 -14.60
CA ARG A 239 -3.51 -6.09 -14.51
C ARG A 239 -4.07 -5.13 -15.55
N LEU A 240 -4.77 -5.63 -16.56
CA LEU A 240 -5.44 -4.80 -17.56
C LEU A 240 -6.82 -4.27 -17.10
N ARG A 241 -7.20 -4.52 -15.86
CA ARG A 241 -8.44 -4.02 -15.26
C ARG A 241 -8.31 -2.53 -14.97
N ALA A 242 -8.90 -1.70 -15.82
CA ALA A 242 -8.89 -0.26 -15.70
C ALA A 242 -10.13 0.33 -16.37
N ASP A 243 -10.64 1.45 -15.85
CA ASP A 243 -11.73 2.23 -16.45
C ASP A 243 -11.20 3.35 -17.35
N VAL A 244 -9.89 3.37 -17.57
CA VAL A 244 -9.19 4.32 -18.45
C VAL A 244 -8.46 3.58 -19.57
N PRO A 245 -8.22 4.22 -20.73
CA PRO A 245 -7.37 3.64 -21.75
C PRO A 245 -5.98 3.32 -21.23
N PHE A 246 -5.46 2.15 -21.57
CA PHE A 246 -4.10 1.72 -21.23
C PHE A 246 -3.31 1.31 -22.48
N GLY A 247 -1.99 1.23 -22.36
CA GLY A 247 -1.08 0.77 -23.38
C GLY A 247 0.15 0.14 -22.76
N ALA A 248 0.89 -0.60 -23.58
CA ALA A 248 2.16 -1.21 -23.19
C ALA A 248 3.32 -0.57 -23.96
N PHE A 249 4.43 -0.33 -23.27
CA PHE A 249 5.68 0.09 -23.90
C PHE A 249 6.41 -1.13 -24.45
N LEU A 250 6.64 -1.16 -25.75
CA LEU A 250 7.40 -2.22 -26.40
C LEU A 250 8.83 -1.74 -26.69
N SER A 251 9.77 -2.18 -25.86
CA SER A 251 11.19 -1.81 -26.01
C SER A 251 11.97 -2.71 -26.99
N GLY A 252 11.37 -3.82 -27.46
CA GLY A 252 12.04 -4.84 -28.28
C GLY A 252 12.89 -5.83 -27.44
N GLY A 253 12.90 -5.71 -26.12
CA GLY A 253 13.52 -6.70 -25.23
C GLY A 253 12.62 -7.93 -25.04
N VAL A 254 13.19 -9.03 -24.53
CA VAL A 254 12.47 -10.30 -24.29
C VAL A 254 11.26 -10.06 -23.38
N ASP A 255 11.43 -9.39 -22.24
CA ASP A 255 10.37 -9.17 -21.26
C ASP A 255 9.19 -8.41 -21.84
N SER A 256 9.45 -7.24 -22.48
CA SER A 256 8.40 -6.39 -23.05
C SER A 256 7.72 -7.00 -24.29
N SER A 257 8.36 -7.99 -24.93
CA SER A 257 7.79 -8.67 -26.10
C SER A 257 7.01 -9.93 -25.70
N THR A 258 7.20 -10.42 -24.47
CA THR A 258 6.48 -11.58 -23.94
C THR A 258 5.17 -11.16 -23.26
N ILE A 259 5.14 -9.99 -22.62
CA ILE A 259 3.93 -9.36 -22.06
C ILE A 259 3.03 -8.81 -23.15
#